data_af9c4d79c637d52c65ce68219f65bc7d
#
_entry.id   af9c4d79c637d52c65ce68219f65bc7d
#
_cell.length_a   1.000
_cell.length_b   1.000
_cell.length_c   1.000
_cell.angle_alpha   90.00
_cell.angle_beta   90.00
_cell.angle_gamma   90.00
#
_symmetry.space_group_name_H-M   'P 1'
#
loop_
_entity.id
_entity.type
_entity.pdbx_description
1 polymer ?
#
loop_
_entity_poly.entity_id
_entity_poly.type
_entity_poly.pdbx_seq_one_letter_code
_entity_poly.pdbx_strand_id
1 'polypeptide(L)'
;MKRRLGAVFLLVLRLPLLTIPLCNDKVVDHYIDKIWLHRTNTIEKLHEFEGEYKNFECDVLFVPELSDFRTGHDTPSSESIGLYLDFLGKNPGRELWIDLKNLNEANSRQAESLLTAMLARSGASKEQLIVESRDWKALRHFTQEGYYTSCYLDIPHLDEMSDRERGERLDSIQQIARSGAVEALSFPASYYGFLRDLDFSVDLLTWEHRRWAWQLPFFSRSRAILKDGRVKVVLVKEKGHYHQ
;
A
#
# COMPACT_ATOMS: atom_id res chain seq x y z
N MET A 1 38.87 37.51 16.25
CA MET A 1 38.25 36.31 16.82
C MET A 1 36.81 36.02 16.35
N LYS A 2 36.28 36.68 15.30
CA LYS A 2 34.86 36.54 14.85
C LYS A 2 34.63 35.66 13.59
N ARG A 3 35.66 35.11 12.96
CA ARG A 3 35.53 34.34 11.69
C ARG A 3 35.45 32.81 11.84
N ARG A 4 35.68 32.24 13.04
CA ARG A 4 35.66 30.77 13.23
C ARG A 4 34.30 30.20 13.70
N LEU A 5 33.39 31.04 14.26
CA LEU A 5 32.07 30.57 14.68
C LEU A 5 31.10 30.33 13.50
N GLY A 6 31.24 31.09 12.42
CA GLY A 6 30.32 30.95 11.25
C GLY A 6 30.47 29.64 10.48
N ALA A 7 31.71 29.10 10.40
CA ALA A 7 31.98 27.87 9.68
C ALA A 7 31.46 26.61 10.43
N VAL A 8 31.53 26.62 11.75
CA VAL A 8 31.02 25.51 12.59
C VAL A 8 29.50 25.46 12.59
N PHE A 9 28.82 26.61 12.58
CA PHE A 9 27.36 26.68 12.56
C PHE A 9 26.75 26.22 11.20
N LEU A 10 27.44 26.50 10.08
CA LEU A 10 27.06 26.03 8.75
C LEU A 10 27.29 24.52 8.56
N LEU A 11 28.28 23.96 9.23
CA LEU A 11 28.55 22.51 9.16
C LEU A 11 27.51 21.71 9.96
N VAL A 12 27.08 22.21 11.13
CA VAL A 12 26.08 21.55 11.98
C VAL A 12 24.68 21.58 11.36
N LEU A 13 24.35 22.61 10.56
CA LEU A 13 23.07 22.68 9.82
C LEU A 13 23.02 21.83 8.55
N ARG A 14 24.17 21.48 7.97
CA ARG A 14 24.23 20.63 6.77
C ARG A 14 24.29 19.13 7.08
N LEU A 15 24.80 18.73 8.24
CA LEU A 15 24.88 17.31 8.64
C LEU A 15 23.51 16.61 8.70
N PRO A 16 22.43 17.18 9.30
CA PRO A 16 21.15 16.48 9.35
C PRO A 16 20.48 16.30 7.99
N LEU A 17 20.69 17.19 7.02
CA LEU A 17 20.13 17.09 5.68
C LEU A 17 20.76 15.97 4.83
N LEU A 18 22.01 15.63 5.08
CA LEU A 18 22.74 14.54 4.40
C LEU A 18 22.52 13.16 5.07
N THR A 19 22.12 13.14 6.34
CA THR A 19 21.92 11.87 7.08
C THR A 19 20.53 11.30 6.95
N ILE A 20 19.52 12.12 6.61
CA ILE A 20 18.12 11.66 6.47
C ILE A 20 17.95 10.60 5.37
N PRO A 21 18.44 10.77 4.13
CA PRO A 21 18.37 9.74 3.09
C PRO A 21 19.03 8.43 3.54
N LEU A 22 20.26 8.49 4.04
CA LEU A 22 20.99 7.31 4.53
C LEU A 22 20.27 6.56 5.67
N CYS A 23 19.48 7.25 6.49
CA CYS A 23 18.68 6.62 7.53
C CYS A 23 17.42 5.99 6.94
N ASN A 24 16.83 6.59 5.89
CA ASN A 24 15.66 6.04 5.21
C ASN A 24 16.03 4.72 4.53
N ASP A 25 17.08 4.73 3.73
CA ASP A 25 17.59 3.55 3.03
C ASP A 25 17.84 2.38 3.98
N LYS A 26 18.53 2.63 5.12
CA LYS A 26 18.78 1.59 6.12
C LYS A 26 17.52 0.96 6.72
N VAL A 27 16.46 1.74 6.91
CA VAL A 27 15.18 1.22 7.44
C VAL A 27 14.43 0.47 6.35
N VAL A 28 14.41 0.99 5.13
CA VAL A 28 13.80 0.32 3.97
C VAL A 28 14.53 -1.00 3.70
N ASP A 29 15.85 -1.01 3.62
CA ASP A 29 16.67 -2.21 3.40
C ASP A 29 16.43 -3.28 4.47
N HIS A 30 16.30 -2.87 5.74
CA HIS A 30 16.04 -3.81 6.83
C HIS A 30 14.67 -4.46 6.77
N TYR A 31 13.68 -3.76 6.20
CA TYR A 31 12.30 -4.22 6.02
C TYR A 31 11.89 -4.23 4.54
N ILE A 32 12.79 -4.62 3.66
CA ILE A 32 12.67 -4.48 2.20
C ILE A 32 11.41 -5.16 1.62
N ASP A 33 10.99 -6.27 2.19
CA ASP A 33 9.77 -6.97 1.76
C ASP A 33 8.50 -6.41 2.42
N LYS A 34 8.65 -5.62 3.49
CA LYS A 34 7.53 -5.14 4.30
C LYS A 34 7.19 -3.67 4.06
N ILE A 35 8.18 -2.81 3.80
CA ILE A 35 7.97 -1.38 3.57
C ILE A 35 7.84 -1.13 2.07
N TRP A 36 6.66 -0.66 1.65
CA TRP A 36 6.34 -0.38 0.25
C TRP A 36 6.06 1.11 0.04
N LEU A 37 6.35 1.61 -1.16
CA LEU A 37 6.06 3.00 -1.51
C LEU A 37 4.59 3.20 -1.83
N HIS A 38 3.96 4.14 -1.15
CA HIS A 38 2.54 4.49 -1.27
C HIS A 38 2.29 5.52 -2.37
N ARG A 39 1.14 5.37 -3.07
CA ARG A 39 0.68 6.29 -4.13
C ARG A 39 1.72 6.52 -5.22
N THR A 40 2.21 5.44 -5.74
CA THR A 40 3.04 5.45 -6.95
C THR A 40 2.12 5.51 -8.17
N ASN A 41 1.37 6.62 -8.30
CA ASN A 41 0.30 6.79 -9.29
C ASN A 41 0.80 7.24 -10.66
N THR A 42 2.11 7.41 -10.82
CA THR A 42 2.77 7.65 -12.11
C THR A 42 3.94 6.72 -12.31
N ILE A 43 4.16 6.26 -13.54
CA ILE A 43 5.28 5.37 -13.86
C ILE A 43 6.63 6.06 -13.64
N GLU A 44 6.69 7.38 -13.82
CA GLU A 44 7.87 8.20 -13.54
C GLU A 44 8.24 8.11 -12.06
N LYS A 45 7.24 8.20 -11.15
CA LYS A 45 7.51 8.05 -9.71
C LYS A 45 8.00 6.64 -9.38
N LEU A 46 7.48 5.60 -10.03
CA LEU A 46 8.00 4.25 -9.87
C LEU A 46 9.49 4.22 -10.22
N HIS A 47 9.88 4.73 -11.39
CA HIS A 47 11.28 4.76 -11.83
C HIS A 47 12.17 5.67 -10.99
N GLU A 48 11.63 6.76 -10.41
CA GLU A 48 12.35 7.62 -9.47
C GLU A 48 12.79 6.84 -8.21
N PHE A 49 11.93 5.93 -7.73
CA PHE A 49 12.13 5.25 -6.43
C PHE A 49 12.40 3.74 -6.52
N GLU A 50 12.50 3.16 -7.73
CA GLU A 50 12.76 1.72 -7.88
C GLU A 50 14.11 1.25 -7.34
N GLY A 51 15.06 2.16 -7.17
CA GLY A 51 16.35 1.89 -6.53
C GLY A 51 16.29 1.86 -5.01
N GLU A 52 15.28 2.48 -4.40
CA GLU A 52 15.12 2.59 -2.95
C GLU A 52 14.06 1.60 -2.42
N TYR A 53 12.91 1.50 -3.09
CA TYR A 53 11.82 0.61 -2.70
C TYR A 53 11.72 -0.60 -3.63
N LYS A 54 11.55 -1.79 -3.04
CA LYS A 54 11.35 -3.01 -3.79
C LYS A 54 9.96 -3.07 -4.41
N ASN A 55 8.93 -2.66 -3.66
CA ASN A 55 7.53 -2.85 -4.00
C ASN A 55 6.74 -1.55 -3.87
N PHE A 56 5.62 -1.46 -4.57
CA PHE A 56 4.86 -0.22 -4.77
C PHE A 56 3.37 -0.43 -4.56
N GLU A 57 2.67 0.66 -4.28
CA GLU A 57 1.21 0.71 -4.31
C GLU A 57 0.74 1.85 -5.21
N CYS A 58 -0.36 1.64 -5.92
CA CYS A 58 -1.04 2.68 -6.69
C CYS A 58 -2.56 2.58 -6.60
N ASP A 59 -3.20 3.77 -6.59
CA ASP A 59 -4.64 3.91 -6.74
C ASP A 59 -5.03 3.64 -8.19
N VAL A 60 -6.07 2.82 -8.43
CA VAL A 60 -6.45 2.37 -9.77
C VAL A 60 -7.97 2.41 -9.96
N LEU A 61 -8.39 2.79 -11.15
CA LEU A 61 -9.77 2.76 -11.61
C LEU A 61 -9.90 1.80 -12.80
N PHE A 62 -10.87 0.90 -12.74
CA PHE A 62 -11.28 0.10 -13.88
C PHE A 62 -12.12 0.96 -14.83
N VAL A 63 -11.73 1.03 -16.10
CA VAL A 63 -12.37 1.84 -17.16
C VAL A 63 -12.81 0.91 -18.30
N PRO A 64 -14.00 0.30 -18.19
CA PRO A 64 -14.46 -0.73 -19.14
C PRO A 64 -14.56 -0.22 -20.57
N GLU A 65 -14.88 1.06 -20.77
CA GLU A 65 -15.01 1.70 -22.10
C GLU A 65 -13.66 1.73 -22.84
N LEU A 66 -12.55 1.78 -22.11
CA LEU A 66 -11.20 1.73 -22.66
C LEU A 66 -10.63 0.30 -22.67
N SER A 67 -11.34 -0.66 -22.10
CA SER A 67 -10.81 -2.00 -21.80
C SER A 67 -9.45 -1.91 -21.10
N ASP A 68 -9.35 -1.09 -20.04
CA ASP A 68 -8.11 -0.79 -19.35
C ASP A 68 -8.34 -0.47 -17.86
N PHE A 69 -7.25 -0.48 -17.11
CA PHE A 69 -7.16 0.09 -15.77
C PHE A 69 -6.26 1.31 -15.82
N ARG A 70 -6.71 2.39 -15.21
CA ARG A 70 -6.00 3.66 -15.17
C ARG A 70 -5.61 4.03 -13.75
N THR A 71 -4.41 4.56 -13.56
CA THR A 71 -4.04 5.09 -12.26
C THR A 71 -4.90 6.31 -11.93
N GLY A 72 -5.12 6.54 -10.63
CA GLY A 72 -5.89 7.69 -10.13
C GLY A 72 -6.80 7.31 -8.97
N HIS A 73 -7.05 8.27 -8.08
CA HIS A 73 -7.86 8.04 -6.88
C HIS A 73 -9.37 8.24 -7.16
N ASP A 74 -9.77 9.40 -7.65
CA ASP A 74 -11.19 9.76 -7.88
C ASP A 74 -11.52 9.83 -9.37
N THR A 75 -10.53 10.14 -10.20
CA THR A 75 -10.66 10.22 -11.65
C THR A 75 -9.51 9.47 -12.32
N PRO A 76 -9.78 8.75 -13.44
CA PRO A 76 -8.72 8.05 -14.15
C PRO A 76 -7.74 9.05 -14.78
N SER A 77 -6.46 8.78 -14.62
CA SER A 77 -5.39 9.49 -15.32
C SER A 77 -5.27 9.01 -16.78
N SER A 78 -4.30 9.56 -17.50
CA SER A 78 -3.94 9.05 -18.83
C SER A 78 -3.11 7.76 -18.79
N GLU A 79 -2.54 7.39 -17.62
CA GLU A 79 -1.65 6.24 -17.50
C GLU A 79 -2.39 4.92 -17.34
N SER A 80 -2.00 3.94 -18.14
CA SER A 80 -2.45 2.57 -18.04
C SER A 80 -1.66 1.80 -17.00
N ILE A 81 -2.34 0.95 -16.22
CA ILE A 81 -1.69 -0.03 -15.36
C ILE A 81 -0.79 -1.00 -16.16
N GLY A 82 -1.00 -1.12 -17.46
CA GLY A 82 -0.16 -1.92 -18.34
C GLY A 82 1.33 -1.58 -18.27
N LEU A 83 1.66 -0.29 -18.05
CA LEU A 83 3.06 0.14 -17.87
C LEU A 83 3.70 -0.50 -16.63
N TYR A 84 2.94 -0.60 -15.54
CA TYR A 84 3.37 -1.23 -14.29
C TYR A 84 3.48 -2.75 -14.43
N LEU A 85 2.55 -3.36 -15.15
CA LEU A 85 2.60 -4.80 -15.41
C LEU A 85 3.79 -5.16 -16.30
N ASP A 86 4.11 -4.35 -17.31
CA ASP A 86 5.32 -4.50 -18.13
C ASP A 86 6.61 -4.36 -17.31
N PHE A 87 6.60 -3.46 -16.32
CA PHE A 87 7.70 -3.34 -15.36
C PHE A 87 7.82 -4.61 -14.51
N LEU A 88 6.71 -5.13 -13.96
CA LEU A 88 6.71 -6.36 -13.16
C LEU A 88 7.16 -7.57 -13.97
N GLY A 89 6.73 -7.71 -15.22
CA GLY A 89 7.14 -8.82 -16.10
C GLY A 89 8.65 -8.85 -16.34
N LYS A 90 9.31 -7.69 -16.30
CA LYS A 90 10.78 -7.57 -16.39
C LYS A 90 11.49 -7.74 -15.04
N ASN A 91 10.75 -7.66 -13.92
CA ASN A 91 11.27 -7.66 -12.56
C ASN A 91 10.51 -8.69 -11.69
N PRO A 92 10.75 -10.01 -11.86
CA PRO A 92 9.93 -11.07 -11.23
C PRO A 92 10.01 -11.13 -9.70
N GLY A 93 10.93 -10.40 -9.08
CA GLY A 93 11.05 -10.32 -7.62
C GLY A 93 10.33 -9.13 -6.99
N ARG A 94 9.58 -8.35 -7.78
CA ARG A 94 8.85 -7.16 -7.33
C ARG A 94 7.35 -7.39 -7.33
N GLU A 95 6.65 -6.65 -6.47
CA GLU A 95 5.22 -6.74 -6.29
C GLU A 95 4.57 -5.35 -6.38
N LEU A 96 3.30 -5.32 -6.76
CA LEU A 96 2.47 -4.14 -6.85
C LEU A 96 1.14 -4.36 -6.11
N TRP A 97 0.79 -3.44 -5.25
CA TRP A 97 -0.53 -3.36 -4.64
C TRP A 97 -1.40 -2.40 -5.45
N ILE A 98 -2.46 -2.91 -6.05
CA ILE A 98 -3.43 -2.13 -6.80
C ILE A 98 -4.70 -1.92 -5.96
N ASP A 99 -4.97 -0.67 -5.58
CA ASP A 99 -6.18 -0.28 -4.85
C ASP A 99 -7.28 0.10 -5.86
N LEU A 100 -8.16 -0.88 -6.17
CA LEU A 100 -9.26 -0.73 -7.11
C LEU A 100 -10.42 0.06 -6.52
N LYS A 101 -10.45 1.36 -6.79
CA LYS A 101 -11.38 2.33 -6.19
C LYS A 101 -12.84 2.12 -6.57
N ASN A 102 -13.12 1.63 -7.77
CA ASN A 102 -14.47 1.49 -8.33
C ASN A 102 -14.89 0.03 -8.56
N LEU A 103 -14.18 -0.93 -7.98
CA LEU A 103 -14.56 -2.34 -8.04
C LEU A 103 -15.86 -2.56 -7.25
N ASN A 104 -16.78 -3.33 -7.82
CA ASN A 104 -18.04 -3.74 -7.21
C ASN A 104 -18.48 -5.11 -7.77
N GLU A 105 -19.49 -5.73 -7.17
CA GLU A 105 -19.98 -7.07 -7.58
C GLU A 105 -20.40 -7.12 -9.06
N ALA A 106 -20.92 -6.01 -9.63
CA ALA A 106 -21.39 -5.99 -11.01
C ALA A 106 -20.25 -6.01 -12.05
N ASN A 107 -19.10 -5.39 -11.72
CA ASN A 107 -17.96 -5.31 -12.66
C ASN A 107 -16.82 -6.27 -12.33
N SER A 108 -16.86 -6.99 -11.22
CA SER A 108 -15.77 -7.82 -10.69
C SER A 108 -15.26 -8.85 -11.71
N ARG A 109 -16.16 -9.59 -12.37
CA ARG A 109 -15.77 -10.61 -13.37
C ARG A 109 -15.09 -10.01 -14.58
N GLN A 110 -15.62 -8.90 -15.09
CA GLN A 110 -15.03 -8.20 -16.23
C GLN A 110 -13.65 -7.64 -15.90
N ALA A 111 -13.53 -7.03 -14.72
CA ALA A 111 -12.27 -6.49 -14.24
C ALA A 111 -11.21 -7.59 -14.07
N GLU A 112 -11.56 -8.71 -13.42
CA GLU A 112 -10.65 -9.84 -13.24
C GLU A 112 -10.17 -10.42 -14.59
N SER A 113 -11.10 -10.71 -15.49
CA SER A 113 -10.77 -11.27 -16.81
C SER A 113 -9.84 -10.35 -17.61
N LEU A 114 -10.08 -9.02 -17.54
CA LEU A 114 -9.21 -8.05 -18.19
C LEU A 114 -7.82 -8.03 -17.54
N LEU A 115 -7.74 -8.00 -16.19
CA LEU A 115 -6.46 -7.99 -15.49
C LEU A 115 -5.64 -9.24 -15.81
N THR A 116 -6.27 -10.42 -15.81
CA THR A 116 -5.62 -11.67 -16.20
C THR A 116 -5.09 -11.62 -17.64
N ALA A 117 -5.86 -11.06 -18.58
CA ALA A 117 -5.41 -10.90 -19.95
C ALA A 117 -4.24 -9.89 -20.09
N MET A 118 -4.22 -8.85 -19.27
CA MET A 118 -3.12 -7.88 -19.23
C MET A 118 -1.84 -8.51 -18.65
N LEU A 119 -1.95 -9.28 -17.56
CA LEU A 119 -0.82 -10.04 -17.00
C LEU A 119 -0.20 -11.00 -18.02
N ALA A 120 -1.03 -11.76 -18.73
CA ALA A 120 -0.54 -12.68 -19.76
C ALA A 120 0.25 -11.97 -20.88
N ARG A 121 -0.10 -10.73 -21.21
CA ARG A 121 0.59 -9.93 -22.24
C ARG A 121 1.90 -9.34 -21.74
N SER A 122 1.95 -8.92 -20.48
CA SER A 122 3.13 -8.28 -19.88
C SER A 122 4.18 -9.28 -19.40
N GLY A 123 3.82 -10.55 -19.25
CA GLY A 123 4.67 -11.58 -18.64
C GLY A 123 4.77 -11.46 -17.11
N ALA A 124 3.98 -10.60 -16.49
CA ALA A 124 3.83 -10.55 -15.02
C ALA A 124 2.87 -11.67 -14.54
N SER A 125 2.93 -12.00 -13.26
CA SER A 125 2.12 -13.06 -12.66
C SER A 125 1.16 -12.53 -11.59
N LYS A 126 0.15 -13.33 -11.26
CA LYS A 126 -0.84 -12.99 -10.20
C LYS A 126 -0.18 -12.84 -8.83
N GLU A 127 0.86 -13.64 -8.56
CA GLU A 127 1.62 -13.64 -7.32
C GLU A 127 2.38 -12.31 -7.08
N GLN A 128 2.56 -11.51 -8.12
CA GLN A 128 3.18 -10.19 -8.02
C GLN A 128 2.15 -9.08 -7.67
N LEU A 129 0.86 -9.43 -7.54
CA LEU A 129 -0.19 -8.45 -7.31
C LEU A 129 -0.88 -8.65 -5.96
N ILE A 130 -1.10 -7.54 -5.26
CA ILE A 130 -2.14 -7.41 -4.23
C ILE A 130 -3.30 -6.65 -4.86
N VAL A 131 -4.49 -7.24 -4.88
CA VAL A 131 -5.70 -6.59 -5.38
C VAL A 131 -6.55 -6.15 -4.20
N GLU A 132 -6.70 -4.85 -4.03
CA GLU A 132 -7.50 -4.27 -2.95
C GLU A 132 -8.79 -3.63 -3.45
N SER A 133 -9.81 -3.67 -2.62
CA SER A 133 -11.04 -2.88 -2.77
C SER A 133 -11.77 -2.73 -1.43
N ARG A 134 -12.67 -1.77 -1.35
CA ARG A 134 -13.64 -1.64 -0.24
C ARG A 134 -14.76 -2.67 -0.32
N ASP A 135 -15.09 -3.15 -1.51
CA ASP A 135 -16.12 -4.17 -1.72
C ASP A 135 -15.51 -5.57 -1.64
N TRP A 136 -15.45 -6.11 -0.42
CA TRP A 136 -14.93 -7.45 -0.18
C TRP A 136 -15.71 -8.57 -0.91
N LYS A 137 -17.00 -8.35 -1.24
CA LYS A 137 -17.79 -9.34 -1.98
C LYS A 137 -17.34 -9.40 -3.43
N ALA A 138 -17.01 -8.25 -4.01
CA ALA A 138 -16.43 -8.17 -5.35
C ALA A 138 -15.05 -8.84 -5.43
N LEU A 139 -14.25 -8.76 -4.36
CA LEU A 139 -12.93 -9.39 -4.28
C LEU A 139 -12.99 -10.92 -4.29
N ARG A 140 -14.09 -11.55 -3.84
CA ARG A 140 -14.23 -13.01 -3.80
C ARG A 140 -13.89 -13.67 -5.14
N HIS A 141 -14.27 -13.04 -6.25
CA HIS A 141 -13.97 -13.58 -7.56
C HIS A 141 -12.47 -13.58 -7.85
N PHE A 142 -11.78 -12.51 -7.54
CA PHE A 142 -10.32 -12.42 -7.66
C PHE A 142 -9.61 -13.46 -6.79
N THR A 143 -10.05 -13.63 -5.53
CA THR A 143 -9.48 -14.67 -4.63
C THR A 143 -9.66 -16.07 -5.20
N GLN A 144 -10.84 -16.38 -5.75
CA GLN A 144 -11.12 -17.67 -6.37
C GLN A 144 -10.26 -17.95 -7.61
N GLU A 145 -9.89 -16.89 -8.32
CA GLU A 145 -9.00 -16.96 -9.48
C GLU A 145 -7.50 -16.93 -9.11
N GLY A 146 -7.16 -16.94 -7.81
CA GLY A 146 -5.81 -17.07 -7.30
C GLY A 146 -5.03 -15.77 -7.16
N TYR A 147 -5.70 -14.63 -7.11
CA TYR A 147 -5.07 -13.36 -6.73
C TYR A 147 -4.97 -13.25 -5.20
N TYR A 148 -3.90 -12.65 -4.71
CA TYR A 148 -3.83 -12.21 -3.31
C TYR A 148 -4.67 -10.95 -3.14
N THR A 149 -5.70 -11.01 -2.28
CA THR A 149 -6.70 -9.94 -2.17
C THR A 149 -6.74 -9.33 -0.78
N SER A 150 -7.00 -8.02 -0.73
CA SER A 150 -7.11 -7.25 0.52
C SER A 150 -8.40 -6.43 0.56
N CYS A 151 -9.13 -6.50 1.67
CA CYS A 151 -10.27 -5.62 1.90
C CYS A 151 -9.83 -4.37 2.67
N TYR A 152 -10.04 -3.20 2.07
CA TYR A 152 -9.87 -1.92 2.76
C TYR A 152 -10.97 -1.72 3.81
N LEU A 153 -10.57 -1.60 5.07
CA LEU A 153 -11.47 -1.32 6.19
C LEU A 153 -11.69 0.19 6.32
N ASP A 154 -12.81 0.66 5.84
CA ASP A 154 -13.27 2.03 6.06
C ASP A 154 -13.94 2.13 7.42
N ILE A 155 -13.20 2.59 8.42
CA ILE A 155 -13.68 2.76 9.79
C ILE A 155 -13.57 4.25 10.16
N PRO A 156 -14.55 5.08 9.78
CA PRO A 156 -14.51 6.48 10.14
C PRO A 156 -14.73 6.67 11.65
N HIS A 157 -14.10 7.65 12.24
CA HIS A 157 -14.36 8.14 13.60
C HIS A 157 -14.34 7.06 14.70
N LEU A 158 -13.38 6.13 14.64
CA LEU A 158 -13.25 5.04 15.62
C LEU A 158 -13.23 5.54 17.09
N ASP A 159 -12.62 6.69 17.32
CA ASP A 159 -12.49 7.29 18.65
C ASP A 159 -13.82 7.88 19.15
N GLU A 160 -14.78 8.14 18.27
CA GLU A 160 -16.10 8.72 18.56
C GLU A 160 -17.20 7.66 18.71
N MET A 161 -16.91 6.40 18.36
CA MET A 161 -17.86 5.29 18.43
C MET A 161 -18.19 4.92 19.88
N SER A 162 -19.46 4.68 20.17
CA SER A 162 -19.91 4.01 21.39
C SER A 162 -19.39 2.56 21.44
N ASP A 163 -19.35 1.95 22.61
CA ASP A 163 -18.92 0.56 22.78
C ASP A 163 -19.77 -0.42 21.96
N ARG A 164 -21.07 -0.15 21.80
CA ARG A 164 -21.97 -0.95 20.95
C ARG A 164 -21.59 -0.85 19.48
N GLU A 165 -21.44 0.35 18.95
CA GLU A 165 -21.06 0.56 17.54
C GLU A 165 -19.70 -0.05 17.24
N ARG A 166 -18.78 0.06 18.19
CA ARG A 166 -17.45 -0.57 18.09
C ARG A 166 -17.56 -2.09 18.05
N GLY A 167 -18.42 -2.69 18.87
CA GLY A 167 -18.71 -4.13 18.86
C GLY A 167 -19.29 -4.58 17.52
N GLU A 168 -20.34 -3.92 17.03
CA GLU A 168 -20.98 -4.21 15.74
C GLU A 168 -19.96 -4.10 14.58
N ARG A 169 -19.06 -3.11 14.63
CA ARG A 169 -18.00 -2.95 13.62
C ARG A 169 -16.98 -4.09 13.69
N LEU A 170 -16.57 -4.50 14.88
CA LEU A 170 -15.69 -5.65 15.08
C LEU A 170 -16.28 -6.94 14.54
N ASP A 171 -17.55 -7.20 14.80
CA ASP A 171 -18.26 -8.37 14.29
C ASP A 171 -18.29 -8.36 12.75
N SER A 172 -18.55 -7.20 12.15
CA SER A 172 -18.48 -7.03 10.69
C SER A 172 -17.09 -7.33 10.13
N ILE A 173 -16.03 -6.82 10.77
CA ILE A 173 -14.63 -7.09 10.35
C ILE A 173 -14.31 -8.59 10.48
N GLN A 174 -14.73 -9.23 11.58
CA GLN A 174 -14.53 -10.67 11.74
C GLN A 174 -15.30 -11.48 10.70
N GLN A 175 -16.49 -11.05 10.31
CA GLN A 175 -17.25 -11.69 9.24
C GLN A 175 -16.49 -11.63 7.91
N ILE A 176 -15.88 -10.47 7.56
CA ILE A 176 -15.06 -10.33 6.36
C ILE A 176 -13.87 -11.29 6.43
N ALA A 177 -13.12 -11.27 7.53
CA ALA A 177 -11.94 -12.11 7.72
C ALA A 177 -12.25 -13.63 7.62
N ARG A 178 -13.43 -14.06 8.10
CA ARG A 178 -13.87 -15.47 8.07
C ARG A 178 -14.57 -15.87 6.77
N SER A 179 -14.84 -14.93 5.90
CA SER A 179 -15.65 -15.18 4.68
C SER A 179 -14.95 -16.03 3.62
N GLY A 180 -13.61 -16.12 3.68
CA GLY A 180 -12.79 -16.71 2.61
C GLY A 180 -12.82 -15.90 1.30
N ALA A 181 -13.35 -14.68 1.34
CA ALA A 181 -13.43 -13.79 0.17
C ALA A 181 -12.18 -12.93 0.00
N VAL A 182 -11.34 -12.84 1.01
CA VAL A 182 -10.10 -12.06 1.01
C VAL A 182 -9.03 -12.76 1.83
N GLU A 183 -7.77 -12.51 1.51
CA GLU A 183 -6.60 -13.06 2.21
C GLU A 183 -5.98 -12.07 3.19
N ALA A 184 -6.32 -10.77 3.03
CA ALA A 184 -5.83 -9.72 3.91
C ALA A 184 -6.90 -8.66 4.23
N LEU A 185 -6.66 -7.92 5.31
CA LEU A 185 -7.38 -6.71 5.67
C LEU A 185 -6.41 -5.54 5.68
N SER A 186 -6.77 -4.42 5.09
CA SER A 186 -5.97 -3.21 5.08
C SER A 186 -6.64 -2.06 5.83
N PHE A 187 -5.84 -1.23 6.52
CA PHE A 187 -6.35 -0.16 7.38
C PHE A 187 -5.28 0.89 7.69
N PRO A 188 -5.67 2.14 8.03
CA PRO A 188 -4.74 3.14 8.51
C PRO A 188 -4.00 2.66 9.78
N ALA A 189 -2.71 2.91 9.90
CA ALA A 189 -1.90 2.50 11.06
C ALA A 189 -2.44 3.02 12.40
N SER A 190 -3.27 4.07 12.40
CA SER A 190 -3.99 4.54 13.60
C SER A 190 -4.89 3.48 14.22
N TYR A 191 -5.43 2.56 13.41
CA TYR A 191 -6.36 1.52 13.87
C TYR A 191 -5.68 0.25 14.34
N TYR A 192 -4.35 0.16 14.20
CA TYR A 192 -3.60 -1.03 14.61
C TYR A 192 -3.86 -1.42 16.09
N GLY A 193 -3.91 -0.45 16.99
CA GLY A 193 -4.21 -0.70 18.42
C GLY A 193 -5.57 -1.33 18.68
N PHE A 194 -6.55 -1.09 17.78
CA PHE A 194 -7.88 -1.65 17.85
C PHE A 194 -7.97 -3.07 17.26
N LEU A 195 -7.15 -3.35 16.23
CA LEU A 195 -7.22 -4.60 15.47
C LEU A 195 -6.19 -5.65 15.92
N ARG A 196 -5.07 -5.24 16.52
CA ARG A 196 -3.93 -6.12 16.82
C ARG A 196 -4.26 -7.29 17.76
N ASP A 197 -5.21 -7.10 18.68
CA ASP A 197 -5.56 -8.10 19.69
C ASP A 197 -6.67 -9.05 19.20
N LEU A 198 -7.16 -8.85 17.97
CA LEU A 198 -8.14 -9.72 17.35
C LEU A 198 -7.43 -10.91 16.69
N ASP A 199 -8.06 -12.08 16.84
CA ASP A 199 -7.60 -13.30 16.18
C ASP A 199 -8.18 -13.36 14.75
N PHE A 200 -7.38 -12.94 13.78
CA PHE A 200 -7.71 -13.04 12.37
C PHE A 200 -6.97 -14.20 11.71
N SER A 201 -7.67 -14.95 10.86
CA SER A 201 -7.09 -15.95 9.96
C SER A 201 -6.51 -15.36 8.68
N VAL A 202 -6.48 -14.05 8.55
CA VAL A 202 -6.02 -13.30 7.36
C VAL A 202 -4.85 -12.39 7.73
N ASP A 203 -4.05 -12.05 6.74
CA ASP A 203 -2.94 -11.11 6.89
C ASP A 203 -3.42 -9.67 7.12
N LEU A 204 -2.53 -8.82 7.60
CA LEU A 204 -2.79 -7.40 7.85
C LEU A 204 -1.90 -6.55 6.96
N LEU A 205 -2.50 -5.55 6.32
CA LEU A 205 -1.81 -4.54 5.53
C LEU A 205 -2.13 -3.16 6.12
N THR A 206 -1.19 -2.22 6.06
CA THR A 206 -1.42 -0.91 6.67
C THR A 206 -0.62 0.20 6.00
N TRP A 207 -0.95 1.45 6.31
CA TRP A 207 -0.21 2.62 5.81
C TRP A 207 -0.03 3.70 6.87
N GLU A 208 1.14 4.34 6.81
CA GLU A 208 1.52 5.48 7.63
C GLU A 208 1.48 6.78 6.81
N HIS A 209 0.41 7.56 6.95
CA HIS A 209 0.20 8.79 6.15
C HIS A 209 1.18 9.93 6.41
N ARG A 210 1.82 9.97 7.59
CA ARG A 210 2.51 11.16 8.10
C ARG A 210 3.97 10.93 8.40
N ARG A 211 4.49 9.72 8.14
CA ARG A 211 5.86 9.35 8.50
C ARG A 211 6.61 8.79 7.31
N TRP A 212 7.86 9.17 7.23
CA TRP A 212 8.82 8.56 6.34
C TRP A 212 9.30 7.23 6.95
N ALA A 213 9.83 6.33 6.12
CA ALA A 213 10.28 5.01 6.57
C ALA A 213 11.29 5.11 7.74
N TRP A 214 12.27 6.03 7.68
CA TRP A 214 13.28 6.22 8.72
C TRP A 214 12.68 6.60 10.10
N GLN A 215 11.49 7.19 10.14
CA GLN A 215 10.82 7.60 11.37
C GLN A 215 10.11 6.44 12.08
N LEU A 216 9.73 5.38 11.36
CA LEU A 216 8.89 4.31 11.90
C LEU A 216 9.46 3.66 13.16
N PRO A 217 10.78 3.35 13.27
CA PRO A 217 11.34 2.74 14.46
C PRO A 217 11.28 3.60 15.73
N PHE A 218 11.11 4.93 15.59
CA PHE A 218 11.10 5.85 16.73
C PHE A 218 9.72 5.96 17.42
N PHE A 219 8.65 5.51 16.76
CA PHE A 219 7.30 5.56 17.30
C PHE A 219 6.84 4.17 17.77
N SER A 220 6.32 4.09 19.00
CA SER A 220 5.95 2.82 19.64
C SER A 220 4.97 1.99 18.80
N ARG A 221 3.93 2.61 18.24
CA ARG A 221 2.94 1.96 17.37
C ARG A 221 3.57 1.46 16.07
N SER A 222 4.28 2.31 15.34
CA SER A 222 4.91 1.93 14.07
C SER A 222 5.95 0.82 14.27
N ARG A 223 6.72 0.87 15.36
CA ARG A 223 7.65 -0.20 15.75
C ARG A 223 6.94 -1.52 16.09
N ALA A 224 5.77 -1.46 16.73
CA ALA A 224 4.97 -2.65 16.98
C ALA A 224 4.45 -3.26 15.66
N ILE A 225 3.96 -2.42 14.74
CA ILE A 225 3.53 -2.82 13.39
C ILE A 225 4.67 -3.49 12.62
N LEU A 226 5.87 -2.91 12.61
CA LEU A 226 7.02 -3.49 11.92
C LEU A 226 7.40 -4.87 12.46
N LYS A 227 7.20 -5.11 13.76
CA LYS A 227 7.53 -6.38 14.44
C LYS A 227 6.42 -7.43 14.40
N ASP A 228 5.18 -7.04 14.11
CA ASP A 228 4.05 -7.99 14.02
C ASP A 228 4.16 -8.80 12.72
N GLY A 229 4.34 -10.11 12.84
CA GLY A 229 4.48 -11.03 11.70
C GLY A 229 3.21 -11.16 10.85
N ARG A 230 2.02 -10.79 11.39
CA ARG A 230 0.75 -10.77 10.65
C ARG A 230 0.66 -9.57 9.71
N VAL A 231 1.36 -8.47 10.03
CA VAL A 231 1.42 -7.30 9.15
C VAL A 231 2.44 -7.60 8.05
N LYS A 232 1.96 -7.79 6.83
CA LYS A 232 2.79 -8.10 5.66
C LYS A 232 3.32 -6.85 4.98
N VAL A 233 2.50 -5.81 4.86
CA VAL A 233 2.88 -4.58 4.17
C VAL A 233 2.61 -3.36 5.04
N VAL A 234 3.56 -2.42 5.01
CA VAL A 234 3.46 -1.07 5.60
C VAL A 234 3.76 -0.06 4.51
N LEU A 235 2.74 0.63 4.02
CA LEU A 235 2.93 1.69 3.03
C LEU A 235 3.47 2.96 3.71
N VAL A 236 4.47 3.55 3.08
CA VAL A 236 5.06 4.83 3.48
C VAL A 236 5.02 5.83 2.32
N LYS A 237 5.02 7.12 2.63
CA LYS A 237 5.02 8.17 1.61
C LYS A 237 6.39 8.74 1.39
N GLU A 238 6.74 8.84 0.11
CA GLU A 238 7.75 9.76 -0.40
C GLU A 238 7.09 10.77 -1.32
N LYS A 239 7.51 12.03 -1.23
CA LYS A 239 6.89 13.08 -2.02
C LYS A 239 7.34 13.07 -3.46
N GLY A 240 8.63 12.78 -3.74
CA GLY A 240 9.17 12.81 -5.08
C GLY A 240 8.90 14.13 -5.84
N HIS A 241 9.24 14.15 -7.11
CA HIS A 241 8.90 15.26 -8.01
C HIS A 241 7.42 15.19 -8.47
N TYR A 242 6.81 14.01 -8.47
CA TYR A 242 5.46 13.69 -8.97
C TYR A 242 4.45 13.59 -7.82
N HIS A 243 4.45 14.61 -7.00
CA HIS A 243 3.57 14.65 -5.85
C HIS A 243 2.16 15.10 -6.26
N GLN A 244 1.21 14.19 -6.19
CA GLN A 244 -0.22 14.47 -6.20
C GLN A 244 -0.87 14.08 -4.89
#